data_9c408c6bd419b795082be3e9a562ff71
#
_entry.id   9c408c6bd419b795082be3e9a562ff71
#
_cell.length_a   1.000
_cell.length_b   1.000
_cell.length_c   1.000
_cell.angle_alpha   90.00
_cell.angle_beta   90.00
_cell.angle_gamma   90.00
#
_symmetry.space_group_name_H-M   'P 1'
#
loop_
_entity.id
_entity.type
_entity.pdbx_description
1 polymer ?
#
loop_
_entity_poly.entity_id
_entity_poly.type
_entity_poly.pdbx_seq_one_letter_code
_entity_poly.pdbx_strand_id
1 'polypeptide(L)'
;IEDDQMLALFWMDLDRFKEVNDLLGHPVGDRVLSEVAKRLSEISPDKATVSRFGGDEFIVFCEVEDRQETERLASEIHAEIMRPFRIDGERLEIGASIGVALLPDDGLDADSLMQNADLALYHAKVNGRKQTCFYDPTMSRDLARRREIEAELRSAIQKNELSIFFQPIVDLETGRISTFEALVRWFHPQKGELRPDEFIPVAEETGVIVTLGNWITAQAAKAAAQWPDDVTIA
;
A
#
# COMPACT_ATOMS: atom_id res chain seq x y z
N ILE A 1 16.50 -24.79 15.80
CA ILE A 1 16.88 -23.41 16.12
C ILE A 1 17.42 -23.50 17.54
N GLU A 2 18.65 -23.10 17.79
CA GLU A 2 19.16 -22.97 19.15
C GLU A 2 18.34 -21.92 19.89
N ASP A 3 18.07 -22.08 21.17
CA ASP A 3 17.06 -21.35 21.97
C ASP A 3 17.25 -19.80 22.03
N ASP A 4 18.24 -19.23 21.34
CA ASP A 4 18.59 -17.80 21.36
C ASP A 4 18.82 -17.19 19.96
N GLN A 5 18.50 -17.90 18.86
CA GLN A 5 18.70 -17.40 17.50
C GLN A 5 17.45 -16.69 16.98
N MET A 6 17.62 -15.41 16.61
CA MET A 6 16.61 -14.66 15.89
C MET A 6 16.87 -14.75 14.38
N LEU A 7 15.82 -14.97 13.60
CA LEU A 7 15.88 -15.05 12.14
C LEU A 7 14.99 -13.97 11.54
N ALA A 8 15.52 -13.24 10.57
CA ALA A 8 14.78 -12.22 9.86
C ALA A 8 14.49 -12.64 8.42
N LEU A 9 13.26 -12.42 7.98
CA LEU A 9 12.83 -12.56 6.61
C LEU A 9 12.44 -11.19 6.05
N PHE A 10 13.10 -10.78 4.96
CA PHE A 10 12.78 -9.60 4.19
C PHE A 10 12.16 -10.06 2.88
N TRP A 11 10.88 -9.79 2.69
CA TRP A 11 10.18 -10.05 1.43
C TRP A 11 10.00 -8.74 0.70
N MET A 12 10.48 -8.64 -0.51
CA MET A 12 10.46 -7.40 -1.27
C MET A 12 9.88 -7.59 -2.67
N ASP A 13 9.31 -6.51 -3.19
CA ASP A 13 8.74 -6.41 -4.51
C ASP A 13 9.17 -5.08 -5.15
N LEU A 14 9.58 -5.12 -6.40
CA LEU A 14 9.99 -3.94 -7.14
C LEU A 14 8.76 -3.18 -7.64
N ASP A 15 8.56 -2.00 -7.09
CA ASP A 15 7.38 -1.19 -7.38
C ASP A 15 7.26 -0.85 -8.87
N ARG A 16 6.12 -1.24 -9.47
CA ARG A 16 5.81 -0.99 -10.89
C ARG A 16 6.82 -1.56 -11.87
N PHE A 17 7.49 -2.66 -11.53
CA PHE A 17 8.47 -3.29 -12.41
C PHE A 17 7.90 -3.66 -13.79
N LYS A 18 6.59 -3.98 -13.85
CA LYS A 18 5.90 -4.20 -15.12
C LYS A 18 6.02 -2.99 -16.07
N GLU A 19 5.93 -1.76 -15.56
CA GLU A 19 6.08 -0.55 -16.37
C GLU A 19 7.48 -0.48 -17.02
N VAL A 20 8.52 -0.93 -16.32
CA VAL A 20 9.88 -1.04 -16.88
C VAL A 20 9.91 -2.00 -18.05
N ASN A 21 9.31 -3.19 -17.92
CA ASN A 21 9.21 -4.15 -19.00
C ASN A 21 8.40 -3.62 -20.19
N ASP A 22 7.28 -2.96 -19.92
CA ASP A 22 6.38 -2.43 -20.95
C ASP A 22 7.03 -1.28 -21.75
N LEU A 23 7.85 -0.44 -21.08
CA LEU A 23 8.50 0.72 -21.71
C LEU A 23 9.85 0.37 -22.35
N LEU A 24 10.67 -0.48 -21.71
CA LEU A 24 12.07 -0.69 -22.09
C LEU A 24 12.34 -2.13 -22.58
N GLY A 25 11.33 -3.00 -22.49
CA GLY A 25 11.39 -4.39 -22.90
C GLY A 25 11.99 -5.33 -21.85
N HIS A 26 11.61 -6.61 -21.94
CA HIS A 26 12.04 -7.68 -21.03
C HIS A 26 13.57 -7.80 -20.86
N PRO A 27 14.40 -7.62 -21.92
CA PRO A 27 15.86 -7.72 -21.74
C PRO A 27 16.44 -6.66 -20.79
N VAL A 28 15.84 -5.46 -20.71
CA VAL A 28 16.22 -4.44 -19.73
C VAL A 28 15.74 -4.83 -18.35
N GLY A 29 14.50 -5.32 -18.22
CA GLY A 29 13.97 -5.82 -16.96
C GLY A 29 14.82 -6.95 -16.38
N ASP A 30 15.27 -7.91 -17.18
CA ASP A 30 16.13 -9.02 -16.73
C ASP A 30 17.48 -8.52 -16.18
N ARG A 31 18.05 -7.45 -16.77
CA ARG A 31 19.27 -6.82 -16.24
C ARG A 31 19.03 -6.07 -14.94
N VAL A 32 17.89 -5.41 -14.81
CA VAL A 32 17.48 -4.80 -13.53
C VAL A 32 17.39 -5.86 -12.45
N LEU A 33 16.68 -6.97 -12.71
CA LEU A 33 16.55 -8.08 -11.75
C LEU A 33 17.91 -8.67 -11.38
N SER A 34 18.81 -8.82 -12.35
CA SER A 34 20.17 -9.32 -12.09
C SER A 34 20.97 -8.34 -11.22
N GLU A 35 20.86 -7.04 -11.46
CA GLU A 35 21.52 -6.02 -10.64
C GLU A 35 20.93 -5.95 -9.23
N VAL A 36 19.60 -6.09 -9.07
CA VAL A 36 18.95 -6.21 -7.76
C VAL A 36 19.50 -7.41 -6.99
N ALA A 37 19.54 -8.59 -7.60
CA ALA A 37 20.08 -9.78 -6.97
C ALA A 37 21.54 -9.59 -6.51
N LYS A 38 22.34 -8.94 -7.34
CA LYS A 38 23.74 -8.62 -7.03
C LYS A 38 23.85 -7.68 -5.84
N ARG A 39 23.12 -6.55 -5.85
CA ARG A 39 23.10 -5.57 -4.75
C ARG A 39 22.68 -6.21 -3.44
N LEU A 40 21.61 -7.01 -3.46
CA LEU A 40 21.16 -7.74 -2.28
C LEU A 40 22.23 -8.69 -1.74
N SER A 41 22.93 -9.41 -2.62
CA SER A 41 23.99 -10.33 -2.21
C SER A 41 25.20 -9.59 -1.63
N GLU A 42 25.49 -8.37 -2.10
CA GLU A 42 26.62 -7.57 -1.63
C GLU A 42 26.40 -6.96 -0.24
N ILE A 43 25.13 -6.62 0.10
CA ILE A 43 24.79 -5.99 1.39
C ILE A 43 24.31 -6.97 2.45
N SER A 44 23.94 -8.17 2.05
CA SER A 44 23.44 -9.18 2.98
C SER A 44 24.59 -9.81 3.78
N PRO A 45 24.35 -10.22 5.03
CA PRO A 45 25.35 -10.94 5.83
C PRO A 45 25.88 -12.19 5.13
N ASP A 46 27.12 -12.60 5.44
CA ASP A 46 27.82 -13.73 4.77
C ASP A 46 27.01 -15.06 4.75
N LYS A 47 26.16 -15.28 5.74
CA LYS A 47 25.32 -16.48 5.85
C LYS A 47 23.88 -16.27 5.39
N ALA A 48 23.56 -15.10 4.85
CA ALA A 48 22.21 -14.83 4.37
C ALA A 48 21.90 -15.62 3.10
N THR A 49 20.65 -16.02 2.98
CA THR A 49 20.10 -16.58 1.74
C THR A 49 19.38 -15.49 0.99
N VAL A 50 19.85 -15.16 -0.22
CA VAL A 50 19.17 -14.26 -1.15
C VAL A 50 18.54 -15.10 -2.25
N SER A 51 17.26 -14.96 -2.47
CA SER A 51 16.51 -15.71 -3.47
C SER A 51 15.54 -14.80 -4.23
N ARG A 52 15.38 -15.06 -5.51
CA ARG A 52 14.26 -14.52 -6.30
C ARG A 52 13.10 -15.50 -6.20
N PHE A 53 12.01 -15.08 -5.57
CA PHE A 53 10.84 -15.91 -5.32
C PHE A 53 9.99 -16.08 -6.58
N GLY A 54 9.80 -15.01 -7.35
CA GLY A 54 9.10 -15.05 -8.64
C GLY A 54 8.95 -13.63 -9.22
N GLY A 55 8.85 -13.50 -10.53
CA GLY A 55 8.61 -12.19 -11.16
C GLY A 55 9.61 -11.12 -10.72
N ASP A 56 9.13 -10.16 -9.97
CA ASP A 56 9.85 -9.01 -9.38
C ASP A 56 10.03 -9.12 -7.85
N GLU A 57 9.75 -10.30 -7.29
CA GLU A 57 9.84 -10.56 -5.85
C GLU A 57 11.16 -11.21 -5.46
N PHE A 58 11.77 -10.70 -4.40
CA PHE A 58 12.99 -11.18 -3.79
C PHE A 58 12.80 -11.44 -2.30
N ILE A 59 13.57 -12.40 -1.79
CA ILE A 59 13.61 -12.75 -0.37
C ILE A 59 15.07 -12.70 0.08
N VAL A 60 15.29 -12.06 1.22
CA VAL A 60 16.52 -12.19 2.01
C VAL A 60 16.16 -12.82 3.34
N PHE A 61 16.85 -13.88 3.69
CA PHE A 61 16.68 -14.59 4.94
C PHE A 61 18.02 -14.72 5.65
N CYS A 62 18.12 -14.27 6.89
CA CYS A 62 19.38 -14.29 7.66
C CYS A 62 19.16 -14.38 9.16
N GLU A 63 20.23 -14.82 9.85
CA GLU A 63 20.34 -14.70 11.30
C GLU A 63 20.61 -13.23 11.65
N VAL A 64 20.02 -12.77 12.74
CA VAL A 64 20.20 -11.43 13.32
C VAL A 64 20.34 -11.53 14.84
N GLU A 65 21.04 -10.57 15.43
CA GLU A 65 21.24 -10.55 16.89
C GLU A 65 19.97 -10.04 17.62
N ASP A 66 19.31 -9.04 17.03
CA ASP A 66 18.12 -8.42 17.61
C ASP A 66 17.27 -7.67 16.56
N ARG A 67 16.18 -7.11 17.02
CA ARG A 67 15.29 -6.28 16.20
C ARG A 67 15.99 -5.02 15.68
N GLN A 68 16.90 -4.42 16.45
CA GLN A 68 17.60 -3.21 16.05
C GLN A 68 18.55 -3.48 14.85
N GLU A 69 19.24 -4.62 14.88
CA GLU A 69 20.03 -5.06 13.73
C GLU A 69 19.15 -5.27 12.51
N THR A 70 17.99 -5.89 12.68
CA THR A 70 17.02 -6.09 11.59
C THR A 70 16.56 -4.77 11.00
N GLU A 71 16.26 -3.76 11.82
CA GLU A 71 15.84 -2.41 11.37
C GLU A 71 16.96 -1.72 10.59
N ARG A 72 18.21 -1.87 11.03
CA ARG A 72 19.38 -1.34 10.31
C ARG A 72 19.53 -2.01 8.96
N LEU A 73 19.52 -3.35 8.92
CA LEU A 73 19.64 -4.11 7.67
C LEU A 73 18.48 -3.82 6.69
N ALA A 74 17.26 -3.70 7.20
CA ALA A 74 16.10 -3.29 6.40
C ALA A 74 16.30 -1.92 5.74
N SER A 75 16.86 -0.97 6.49
CA SER A 75 17.15 0.38 6.01
C SER A 75 18.27 0.37 4.96
N GLU A 76 19.32 -0.45 5.16
CA GLU A 76 20.41 -0.61 4.20
C GLU A 76 19.94 -1.27 2.90
N ILE A 77 19.15 -2.35 3.00
CA ILE A 77 18.52 -3.02 1.84
C ILE A 77 17.67 -2.02 1.06
N HIS A 78 16.78 -1.31 1.75
CA HIS A 78 15.90 -0.34 1.11
C HIS A 78 16.69 0.76 0.40
N ALA A 79 17.67 1.37 1.09
CA ALA A 79 18.51 2.42 0.53
C ALA A 79 19.28 1.94 -0.71
N GLU A 80 19.84 0.72 -0.68
CA GLU A 80 20.62 0.18 -1.80
C GLU A 80 19.75 -0.12 -3.03
N ILE A 81 18.56 -0.68 -2.83
CA ILE A 81 17.62 -0.93 -3.94
C ILE A 81 17.07 0.37 -4.53
N MET A 82 16.86 1.40 -3.72
CA MET A 82 16.42 2.72 -4.17
C MET A 82 17.49 3.51 -4.94
N ARG A 83 18.76 3.08 -4.93
CA ARG A 83 19.81 3.72 -5.73
C ARG A 83 19.53 3.54 -7.21
N PRO A 84 19.74 4.58 -8.04
CA PRO A 84 19.52 4.47 -9.48
C PRO A 84 20.30 3.33 -10.12
N PHE A 85 19.66 2.63 -11.03
CA PHE A 85 20.26 1.60 -11.85
C PHE A 85 20.87 2.26 -13.11
N ARG A 86 22.00 1.74 -13.56
CA ARG A 86 22.63 2.14 -14.82
C ARG A 86 22.63 0.94 -15.75
N ILE A 87 21.70 0.93 -16.70
CA ILE A 87 21.50 -0.16 -17.66
C ILE A 87 21.66 0.42 -19.07
N ASP A 88 22.62 -0.08 -19.85
CA ASP A 88 22.93 0.37 -21.22
C ASP A 88 23.19 1.89 -21.35
N GLY A 89 23.72 2.51 -20.31
CA GLY A 89 23.96 3.95 -20.27
C GLY A 89 22.76 4.78 -19.81
N GLU A 90 21.57 4.19 -19.72
CA GLU A 90 20.37 4.82 -19.20
C GLU A 90 20.33 4.76 -17.66
N ARG A 91 19.78 5.80 -17.06
CA ARG A 91 19.54 5.88 -15.61
C ARG A 91 18.07 5.55 -15.32
N LEU A 92 17.85 4.49 -14.57
CA LEU A 92 16.53 4.03 -14.15
C LEU A 92 16.38 4.18 -12.65
N GLU A 93 15.22 4.65 -12.21
CA GLU A 93 14.84 4.72 -10.79
C GLU A 93 13.64 3.81 -10.55
N ILE A 94 13.82 2.80 -9.73
CA ILE A 94 12.80 1.81 -9.38
C ILE A 94 12.64 1.82 -7.87
N GLY A 95 11.40 1.85 -7.40
CA GLY A 95 11.09 1.71 -5.98
C GLY A 95 11.07 0.25 -5.55
N ALA A 96 11.13 0.03 -4.26
CA ALA A 96 10.86 -1.27 -3.66
C ALA A 96 9.99 -1.12 -2.42
N SER A 97 9.06 -2.04 -2.28
CA SER A 97 8.29 -2.24 -1.05
C SER A 97 8.83 -3.49 -0.35
N ILE A 98 9.02 -3.43 0.96
CA ILE A 98 9.64 -4.48 1.75
C ILE A 98 8.75 -4.80 2.96
N GLY A 99 8.40 -6.08 3.13
CA GLY A 99 7.82 -6.63 4.34
C GLY A 99 8.86 -7.38 5.14
N VAL A 100 8.88 -7.19 6.45
CA VAL A 100 9.83 -7.83 7.37
C VAL A 100 9.08 -8.56 8.47
N ALA A 101 9.49 -9.79 8.73
CA ALA A 101 9.03 -10.58 9.88
C ALA A 101 10.22 -11.29 10.55
N LEU A 102 10.08 -11.53 11.84
CA LEU A 102 11.12 -12.06 12.72
C LEU A 102 10.67 -13.37 13.38
N LEU A 103 11.54 -14.37 13.46
CA LEU A 103 11.38 -15.50 14.35
C LEU A 103 12.23 -15.28 15.62
N PRO A 104 11.72 -15.63 16.80
CA PRO A 104 10.40 -16.24 17.06
C PRO A 104 9.22 -15.25 17.22
N ASP A 105 9.47 -13.94 17.21
CA ASP A 105 8.50 -12.89 17.57
C ASP A 105 7.24 -12.90 16.68
N ASP A 106 7.46 -13.04 15.37
CA ASP A 106 6.42 -12.93 14.34
C ASP A 106 6.05 -14.29 13.73
N GLY A 107 6.34 -15.37 14.39
CA GLY A 107 5.99 -16.73 13.94
C GLY A 107 6.75 -17.80 14.70
N LEU A 108 6.35 -19.06 14.50
CA LEU A 108 6.97 -20.22 15.14
C LEU A 108 7.63 -21.15 14.12
N ASP A 109 7.36 -20.96 12.84
CA ASP A 109 7.82 -21.80 11.73
C ASP A 109 8.00 -20.97 10.44
N ALA A 110 8.54 -21.59 9.41
CA ALA A 110 8.80 -20.95 8.13
C ALA A 110 7.53 -20.47 7.44
N ASP A 111 6.44 -21.22 7.54
CA ASP A 111 5.17 -20.88 6.88
C ASP A 111 4.55 -19.62 7.49
N SER A 112 4.51 -19.54 8.83
CA SER A 112 4.02 -18.34 9.53
C SER A 112 4.90 -17.11 9.29
N LEU A 113 6.23 -17.30 9.27
CA LEU A 113 7.18 -16.23 8.98
C LEU A 113 6.97 -15.66 7.57
N MET A 114 6.84 -16.54 6.57
CA MET A 114 6.57 -16.13 5.19
C MET A 114 5.23 -15.41 5.07
N GLN A 115 4.15 -15.94 5.66
CA GLN A 115 2.84 -15.30 5.63
C GLN A 115 2.87 -13.90 6.26
N ASN A 116 3.58 -13.74 7.36
CA ASN A 116 3.64 -12.48 8.08
C ASN A 116 4.54 -11.45 7.36
N ALA A 117 5.62 -11.87 6.73
CA ALA A 117 6.42 -11.00 5.87
C ALA A 117 5.65 -10.56 4.61
N ASP A 118 4.89 -11.46 3.97
CA ASP A 118 4.02 -11.11 2.83
C ASP A 118 2.93 -10.12 3.22
N LEU A 119 2.31 -10.31 4.39
CA LEU A 119 1.32 -9.38 4.92
C LEU A 119 1.93 -7.99 5.19
N ALA A 120 3.13 -7.93 5.75
CA ALA A 120 3.86 -6.69 5.95
C ALA A 120 4.22 -6.02 4.59
N LEU A 121 4.63 -6.81 3.59
CA LEU A 121 4.86 -6.33 2.22
C LEU A 121 3.59 -5.75 1.60
N TYR A 122 2.46 -6.43 1.76
CA TYR A 122 1.16 -5.92 1.32
C TYR A 122 0.85 -4.56 1.95
N HIS A 123 1.08 -4.41 3.27
CA HIS A 123 0.91 -3.12 3.96
C HIS A 123 1.84 -2.04 3.43
N ALA A 124 3.10 -2.36 3.12
CA ALA A 124 4.02 -1.42 2.48
C ALA A 124 3.48 -0.94 1.11
N LYS A 125 2.95 -1.85 0.29
CA LYS A 125 2.37 -1.52 -1.03
C LYS A 125 1.13 -0.61 -0.92
N VAL A 126 0.25 -0.91 0.00
CA VAL A 126 -1.01 -0.18 0.21
C VAL A 126 -0.77 1.22 0.78
N ASN A 127 0.17 1.36 1.69
CA ASN A 127 0.47 2.63 2.37
C ASN A 127 1.43 3.55 1.59
N GLY A 128 1.48 3.43 0.26
CA GLY A 128 2.19 4.37 -0.60
C GLY A 128 3.41 3.81 -1.31
N ARG A 129 3.75 2.52 -1.12
CA ARG A 129 4.94 1.86 -1.70
C ARG A 129 6.25 2.50 -1.24
N LYS A 130 7.38 2.09 -1.82
CA LYS A 130 8.73 2.64 -1.55
C LYS A 130 9.05 2.75 -0.06
N GLN A 131 8.66 1.76 0.71
CA GLN A 131 8.85 1.73 2.15
C GLN A 131 9.03 0.31 2.67
N THR A 132 9.56 0.22 3.89
CA THR A 132 9.68 -1.02 4.64
C THR A 132 8.64 -1.04 5.75
N CYS A 133 7.89 -2.14 5.85
CA CYS A 133 6.97 -2.41 6.94
C CYS A 133 7.42 -3.64 7.71
N PHE A 134 7.47 -3.54 9.01
CA PHE A 134 7.61 -4.69 9.92
C PHE A 134 6.24 -5.26 10.21
N TYR A 135 6.15 -6.57 10.29
CA TYR A 135 4.90 -7.23 10.65
C TYR A 135 4.39 -6.74 12.01
N ASP A 136 3.10 -6.56 12.08
CA ASP A 136 2.34 -6.30 13.32
C ASP A 136 1.04 -7.11 13.27
N PRO A 137 0.65 -7.79 14.36
CA PRO A 137 -0.57 -8.61 14.39
C PRO A 137 -1.87 -7.88 14.03
N THR A 138 -1.90 -6.55 14.11
CA THR A 138 -3.06 -5.74 13.69
C THR A 138 -3.25 -5.77 12.18
N MET A 139 -2.19 -5.98 11.40
CA MET A 139 -2.22 -6.02 9.93
C MET A 139 -3.19 -7.08 9.39
N SER A 140 -3.31 -8.22 10.07
CA SER A 140 -4.27 -9.27 9.67
C SER A 140 -5.71 -8.80 9.78
N ARG A 141 -6.04 -8.00 10.81
CA ARG A 141 -7.37 -7.42 11.01
C ARG A 141 -7.66 -6.35 9.95
N ASP A 142 -6.66 -5.52 9.66
CA ASP A 142 -6.79 -4.47 8.64
C ASP A 142 -7.03 -5.07 7.26
N LEU A 143 -6.33 -6.14 6.90
CA LEU A 143 -6.56 -6.86 5.65
C LEU A 143 -7.97 -7.49 5.60
N ALA A 144 -8.42 -8.13 6.69
CA ALA A 144 -9.78 -8.68 6.76
C ALA A 144 -10.83 -7.56 6.61
N ARG A 145 -10.62 -6.42 7.29
CA ARG A 145 -11.49 -5.24 7.19
C ARG A 145 -11.55 -4.70 5.77
N ARG A 146 -10.42 -4.58 5.08
CA ARG A 146 -10.38 -4.10 3.69
C ARG A 146 -11.13 -5.04 2.74
N ARG A 147 -10.97 -6.37 2.89
CA ARG A 147 -11.71 -7.36 2.09
C ARG A 147 -13.22 -7.26 2.30
N GLU A 148 -13.66 -7.03 3.53
CA GLU A 148 -15.07 -6.79 3.82
C GLU A 148 -15.59 -5.54 3.12
N ILE A 149 -14.86 -4.41 3.23
CA ILE A 149 -15.20 -3.15 2.55
C ILE A 149 -15.27 -3.38 1.04
N GLU A 150 -14.29 -4.05 0.44
CA GLU A 150 -14.27 -4.35 -0.99
C GLU A 150 -15.52 -5.13 -1.43
N ALA A 151 -15.87 -6.18 -0.68
CA ALA A 151 -17.03 -7.01 -0.99
C ALA A 151 -18.36 -6.26 -0.89
N GLU A 152 -18.48 -5.32 0.04
CA GLU A 152 -19.73 -4.65 0.39
C GLU A 152 -19.93 -3.32 -0.34
N LEU A 153 -18.85 -2.59 -0.70
CA LEU A 153 -18.92 -1.23 -1.25
C LEU A 153 -19.76 -1.12 -2.54
N ARG A 154 -19.61 -2.07 -3.47
CA ARG A 154 -20.43 -2.09 -4.71
C ARG A 154 -21.91 -2.20 -4.42
N SER A 155 -22.26 -3.02 -3.43
CA SER A 155 -23.65 -3.23 -2.98
C SER A 155 -24.19 -2.01 -2.25
N ALA A 156 -23.36 -1.34 -1.45
CA ALA A 156 -23.73 -0.15 -0.69
C ALA A 156 -24.20 1.00 -1.58
N ILE A 157 -23.54 1.21 -2.73
CA ILE A 157 -23.94 2.22 -3.72
C ILE A 157 -25.38 1.94 -4.23
N GLN A 158 -25.71 0.67 -4.47
CA GLN A 158 -27.02 0.28 -4.99
C GLN A 158 -28.12 0.28 -3.93
N LYS A 159 -27.78 0.02 -2.67
CA LYS A 159 -28.73 -0.11 -1.56
C LYS A 159 -29.01 1.19 -0.81
N ASN A 160 -28.51 2.33 -1.31
CA ASN A 160 -28.63 3.62 -0.64
C ASN A 160 -28.07 3.66 0.80
N GLU A 161 -26.97 2.93 1.02
CA GLU A 161 -26.24 2.98 2.29
C GLU A 161 -25.29 4.18 2.36
N LEU A 162 -25.10 4.88 1.22
CA LEU A 162 -24.30 6.09 1.12
C LEU A 162 -25.16 7.34 1.24
N SER A 163 -24.59 8.38 1.81
CA SER A 163 -25.19 9.72 1.91
C SER A 163 -24.16 10.78 1.59
N ILE A 164 -24.62 11.93 1.09
CA ILE A 164 -23.76 13.11 0.90
C ILE A 164 -24.06 14.12 2.00
N PHE A 165 -23.01 14.54 2.69
CA PHE A 165 -23.03 15.66 3.61
C PHE A 165 -22.38 16.86 2.94
N PHE A 166 -22.83 18.06 3.30
CA PHE A 166 -22.35 19.30 2.71
C PHE A 166 -21.70 20.14 3.79
N GLN A 167 -20.41 20.40 3.65
CA GLN A 167 -19.67 21.28 4.55
C GLN A 167 -19.59 22.67 3.95
N PRO A 168 -20.08 23.72 4.65
CA PRO A 168 -20.06 25.09 4.13
C PRO A 168 -18.63 25.64 4.12
N ILE A 169 -18.28 26.29 3.01
CA ILE A 169 -17.08 27.11 2.84
C ILE A 169 -17.52 28.57 2.86
N VAL A 170 -17.00 29.32 3.84
CA VAL A 170 -17.39 30.71 4.09
C VAL A 170 -16.31 31.63 3.52
N ASP A 171 -16.76 32.63 2.77
CA ASP A 171 -15.93 33.74 2.34
C ASP A 171 -15.56 34.62 3.54
N LEU A 172 -14.26 34.79 3.81
CA LEU A 172 -13.78 35.47 5.02
C LEU A 172 -13.98 36.98 5.01
N GLU A 173 -14.14 37.60 3.83
CA GLU A 173 -14.35 39.04 3.72
C GLU A 173 -15.83 39.40 3.93
N THR A 174 -16.71 38.57 3.38
CA THR A 174 -18.15 38.85 3.41
C THR A 174 -18.91 38.13 4.51
N GLY A 175 -18.33 37.07 5.07
CA GLY A 175 -18.96 36.19 6.05
C GLY A 175 -20.09 35.33 5.47
N ARG A 176 -20.20 35.23 4.12
CA ARG A 176 -21.27 34.48 3.44
C ARG A 176 -20.78 33.11 3.03
N ILE A 177 -21.68 32.13 2.98
CA ILE A 177 -21.41 30.82 2.40
C ILE A 177 -21.39 31.00 0.88
N SER A 178 -20.23 30.68 0.26
CA SER A 178 -20.02 30.74 -1.19
C SER A 178 -20.07 29.37 -1.86
N THR A 179 -19.71 28.32 -1.11
CA THR A 179 -19.55 26.97 -1.65
C THR A 179 -19.88 25.93 -0.58
N PHE A 180 -20.36 24.79 -0.99
CA PHE A 180 -20.41 23.62 -0.13
C PHE A 180 -19.50 22.52 -0.69
N GLU A 181 -18.68 21.91 0.18
CA GLU A 181 -17.94 20.71 -0.14
C GLU A 181 -18.83 19.48 0.03
N ALA A 182 -18.87 18.61 -0.98
CA ALA A 182 -19.64 17.38 -0.95
C ALA A 182 -18.82 16.25 -0.35
N LEU A 183 -19.24 15.77 0.81
CA LEU A 183 -18.54 14.76 1.59
C LEU A 183 -19.37 13.48 1.69
N VAL A 184 -18.91 12.41 1.07
CA VAL A 184 -19.58 11.10 1.16
C VAL A 184 -19.47 10.49 2.55
N ARG A 185 -20.55 9.84 2.99
CA ARG A 185 -20.60 9.05 4.23
C ARG A 185 -21.23 7.70 3.90
N TRP A 186 -20.71 6.63 4.51
CA TRP A 186 -21.28 5.30 4.37
C TRP A 186 -21.85 4.84 5.70
N PHE A 187 -23.17 4.68 5.74
CA PHE A 187 -23.88 4.16 6.90
C PHE A 187 -24.17 2.68 6.72
N HIS A 188 -23.21 1.87 7.17
CA HIS A 188 -23.31 0.41 7.06
C HIS A 188 -24.30 -0.14 8.08
N PRO A 189 -25.24 -1.04 7.68
CA PRO A 189 -26.31 -1.53 8.55
C PRO A 189 -25.84 -2.20 9.85
N GLN A 190 -24.68 -2.83 9.84
CA GLN A 190 -24.15 -3.58 10.98
C GLN A 190 -22.95 -2.91 11.66
N LYS A 191 -22.19 -2.09 10.92
CA LYS A 191 -20.90 -1.52 11.36
C LYS A 191 -21.02 -0.04 11.74
N GLY A 192 -22.19 0.57 11.51
CA GLY A 192 -22.40 2.00 11.71
C GLY A 192 -21.75 2.83 10.62
N GLU A 193 -21.34 4.06 10.95
CA GLU A 193 -20.70 4.96 10.01
C GLU A 193 -19.27 4.52 9.72
N LEU A 194 -18.98 4.24 8.44
CA LEU A 194 -17.65 4.02 7.91
C LEU A 194 -17.11 5.34 7.37
N ARG A 195 -15.88 5.68 7.77
CA ARG A 195 -15.26 6.94 7.36
C ARG A 195 -14.69 6.85 5.95
N PRO A 196 -14.65 7.98 5.21
CA PRO A 196 -14.09 8.02 3.86
C PRO A 196 -12.65 7.49 3.77
N ASP A 197 -11.82 7.75 4.78
CA ASP A 197 -10.44 7.25 4.86
C ASP A 197 -10.33 5.72 4.94
N GLU A 198 -11.41 5.02 5.33
CA GLU A 198 -11.47 3.56 5.35
C GLU A 198 -11.84 2.95 3.98
N PHE A 199 -12.75 3.57 3.21
CA PHE A 199 -13.29 2.95 2.01
C PHE A 199 -12.88 3.60 0.69
N ILE A 200 -12.46 4.87 0.68
CA ILE A 200 -11.99 5.52 -0.55
C ILE A 200 -10.72 4.85 -1.09
N PRO A 201 -9.67 4.56 -0.28
CA PRO A 201 -8.50 3.85 -0.77
C PRO A 201 -8.84 2.47 -1.37
N VAL A 202 -9.79 1.74 -0.75
CA VAL A 202 -10.27 0.46 -1.28
C VAL A 202 -11.00 0.66 -2.62
N ALA A 203 -11.81 1.71 -2.75
CA ALA A 203 -12.50 2.04 -4.00
C ALA A 203 -11.51 2.37 -5.14
N GLU A 204 -10.43 3.07 -4.84
CA GLU A 204 -9.36 3.41 -5.80
C GLU A 204 -8.65 2.15 -6.30
N GLU A 205 -8.20 1.28 -5.40
CA GLU A 205 -7.48 0.05 -5.73
C GLU A 205 -8.32 -0.92 -6.56
N THR A 206 -9.61 -1.03 -6.23
CA THR A 206 -10.53 -1.96 -6.90
C THR A 206 -11.20 -1.37 -8.15
N GLY A 207 -10.92 -0.10 -8.46
CA GLY A 207 -11.56 0.63 -9.56
C GLY A 207 -13.02 0.99 -9.32
N VAL A 208 -13.59 0.69 -8.13
CA VAL A 208 -14.97 1.07 -7.75
C VAL A 208 -15.11 2.58 -7.60
N ILE A 209 -13.99 3.29 -7.43
CA ILE A 209 -13.95 4.76 -7.31
C ILE A 209 -14.67 5.46 -8.46
N VAL A 210 -14.62 4.93 -9.68
CA VAL A 210 -15.32 5.50 -10.84
C VAL A 210 -16.84 5.44 -10.65
N THR A 211 -17.35 4.30 -10.17
CA THR A 211 -18.79 4.14 -9.90
C THR A 211 -19.23 5.00 -8.73
N LEU A 212 -18.42 5.03 -7.67
CA LEU A 212 -18.64 5.87 -6.49
C LEU A 212 -18.64 7.36 -6.86
N GLY A 213 -17.64 7.82 -7.62
CA GLY A 213 -17.51 9.20 -8.07
C GLY A 213 -18.71 9.65 -8.92
N ASN A 214 -19.15 8.80 -9.86
CA ASN A 214 -20.35 9.07 -10.65
C ASN A 214 -21.60 9.21 -9.77
N TRP A 215 -21.75 8.35 -8.76
CA TRP A 215 -22.87 8.43 -7.82
C TRP A 215 -22.79 9.71 -6.99
N ILE A 216 -21.62 10.04 -6.42
CA ILE A 216 -21.39 11.28 -5.66
C ILE A 216 -21.76 12.49 -6.49
N THR A 217 -21.22 12.60 -7.72
CA THR A 217 -21.49 13.72 -8.63
C THR A 217 -22.97 13.86 -8.92
N ALA A 218 -23.67 12.75 -9.18
CA ALA A 218 -25.11 12.78 -9.46
C ALA A 218 -25.93 13.23 -8.25
N GLN A 219 -25.59 12.80 -7.02
CA GLN A 219 -26.30 13.23 -5.81
C GLN A 219 -25.99 14.70 -5.47
N ALA A 220 -24.73 15.10 -5.60
CA ALA A 220 -24.29 16.47 -5.38
C ALA A 220 -24.98 17.44 -6.34
N ALA A 221 -25.04 17.13 -7.63
CA ALA A 221 -25.74 17.95 -8.63
C ALA A 221 -27.25 18.08 -8.35
N LYS A 222 -27.89 16.98 -7.90
CA LYS A 222 -29.32 17.04 -7.50
C LYS A 222 -29.58 17.97 -6.31
N ALA A 223 -28.65 17.99 -5.34
CA ALA A 223 -28.77 18.88 -4.20
C ALA A 223 -28.51 20.34 -4.61
N ALA A 224 -27.45 20.60 -5.36
CA ALA A 224 -27.05 21.92 -5.82
C ALA A 224 -28.15 22.58 -6.68
N ALA A 225 -28.91 21.82 -7.47
CA ALA A 225 -30.02 22.32 -8.27
C ALA A 225 -31.18 22.96 -7.44
N GLN A 226 -31.14 22.77 -6.11
CA GLN A 226 -32.15 23.35 -5.19
C GLN A 226 -31.62 24.56 -4.42
N TRP A 227 -30.36 24.95 -4.63
CA TRP A 227 -29.71 26.04 -3.94
C TRP A 227 -29.83 27.36 -4.70
N PRO A 228 -29.58 28.51 -4.05
CA PRO A 228 -29.46 29.79 -4.73
C PRO A 228 -28.35 29.79 -5.78
N ASP A 229 -28.52 30.55 -6.86
CA ASP A 229 -27.58 30.58 -8.00
C ASP A 229 -26.18 31.10 -7.65
N ASP A 230 -26.02 31.79 -6.52
CA ASP A 230 -24.75 32.32 -6.00
C ASP A 230 -24.00 31.34 -5.09
N VAL A 231 -24.56 30.14 -4.87
CA VAL A 231 -23.93 29.09 -4.06
C VAL A 231 -23.47 27.96 -4.97
N THR A 232 -22.17 27.63 -4.89
CA THR A 232 -21.55 26.58 -5.69
C THR A 232 -21.30 25.30 -4.90
N ILE A 233 -20.89 24.23 -5.60
CA ILE A 233 -20.51 22.96 -5.01
C ILE A 233 -19.08 22.58 -5.44
N ALA A 234 -18.29 22.04 -4.49
CA ALA A 234 -16.97 21.51 -4.69
C ALA A 234 -16.92 20.00 -4.35
#